data_2b1d4ec13e0ef160229e5f7f41deed04
#
_entry.id   2b1d4ec13e0ef160229e5f7f41deed04
#
_cell.length_a   1.000
_cell.length_b   1.000
_cell.length_c   1.000
_cell.angle_alpha   90.00
_cell.angle_beta   90.00
_cell.angle_gamma   90.00
#
_symmetry.space_group_name_H-M   'P 1'
#
loop_
_entity.id
_entity.type
_entity.pdbx_description
1 polymer ?
#
loop_
_entity_poly.entity_id
_entity_poly.type
_entity_poly.pdbx_seq_one_letter_code
_entity_poly.pdbx_strand_id
1 'polypeptide(L)'
;MYKRQADGPTAIYVTTKLAPHLLGSIAIAAYSYMALVPIIQPPIMKALTTKKERSVVMEQLRPVSKLEKIMFPVIVVIIIAIFLPDAAPLVGMLMLGNLFKESGVVERLSKTAQNELMNIITIFLGTTVGATASGQNFLTLDTIKIIVLGLLAFCMGCLLYTSPSPRD
;
A
#
# COMPACT_ATOMS: atom_id res chain seq x y z
N MET A 1 12.18 -3.37 -7.11
CA MET A 1 11.32 -2.31 -6.53
C MET A 1 9.98 -2.94 -6.19
N TYR A 2 9.65 -3.15 -4.91
CA TYR A 2 8.34 -3.69 -4.54
C TYR A 2 7.32 -2.57 -4.64
N LYS A 3 6.53 -2.56 -5.70
CA LYS A 3 5.39 -1.67 -5.82
C LYS A 3 4.24 -2.29 -5.03
N ARG A 4 3.74 -1.56 -4.03
CA ARG A 4 2.57 -1.99 -3.25
C ARG A 4 1.32 -1.85 -4.11
N GLN A 5 0.68 -2.95 -4.44
CA GLN A 5 -0.55 -2.97 -5.25
C GLN A 5 -1.81 -2.85 -4.40
N ALA A 6 -1.76 -3.38 -3.18
CA ALA A 6 -2.84 -3.27 -2.22
C ALA A 6 -2.28 -2.68 -0.93
N ASP A 7 -2.96 -1.69 -0.39
CA ASP A 7 -2.56 -0.96 0.80
C ASP A 7 -3.66 -1.04 1.86
N GLY A 8 -3.43 -1.87 2.88
CA GLY A 8 -4.33 -2.00 4.02
C GLY A 8 -4.55 -0.69 4.78
N PRO A 9 -3.48 0.06 5.11
CA PRO A 9 -3.59 1.36 5.76
C PRO A 9 -4.45 2.36 5.00
N THR A 10 -4.37 2.43 3.68
CA THR A 10 -5.22 3.29 2.87
C THR A 10 -6.70 2.87 2.95
N ALA A 11 -6.99 1.57 2.89
CA ALA A 11 -8.35 1.07 3.04
C ALA A 11 -8.94 1.45 4.40
N ILE A 12 -8.16 1.34 5.48
CA ILE A 12 -8.57 1.74 6.83
C ILE A 12 -8.83 3.24 6.90
N TYR A 13 -7.91 4.06 6.37
CA TYR A 13 -8.07 5.51 6.37
C TYR A 13 -9.34 5.96 5.64
N VAL A 14 -9.58 5.44 4.44
CA VAL A 14 -10.77 5.74 3.65
C VAL A 14 -12.04 5.28 4.39
N THR A 15 -12.02 4.08 4.97
CA THR A 15 -13.16 3.56 5.72
C THR A 15 -13.48 4.39 6.95
N THR A 16 -12.47 4.85 7.68
CA THR A 16 -12.65 5.72 8.86
C THR A 16 -13.38 7.01 8.49
N LYS A 17 -13.15 7.54 7.28
CA LYS A 17 -13.80 8.76 6.79
C LYS A 17 -15.19 8.52 6.20
N LEU A 18 -15.36 7.47 5.41
CA LEU A 18 -16.57 7.24 4.61
C LEU A 18 -17.58 6.30 5.26
N ALA A 19 -17.13 5.30 6.00
CA ALA A 19 -17.98 4.26 6.58
C ALA A 19 -17.43 3.72 7.91
N PRO A 20 -17.39 4.52 8.99
CA PRO A 20 -16.79 4.12 10.28
C PRO A 20 -17.38 2.83 10.87
N HIS A 21 -18.65 2.56 10.60
CA HIS A 21 -19.35 1.36 11.08
C HIS A 21 -18.82 0.05 10.46
N LEU A 22 -18.18 0.11 9.28
CA LEU A 22 -17.58 -1.05 8.61
C LEU A 22 -16.08 -1.21 8.90
N LEU A 23 -15.50 -0.33 9.73
CA LEU A 23 -14.06 -0.27 9.96
C LEU A 23 -13.48 -1.62 10.42
N GLY A 24 -14.12 -2.30 11.36
CA GLY A 24 -13.65 -3.58 11.87
C GLY A 24 -13.59 -4.65 10.78
N SER A 25 -14.68 -4.81 10.02
CA SER A 25 -14.78 -5.81 8.94
C SER A 25 -13.81 -5.53 7.81
N ILE A 26 -13.68 -4.27 7.40
CA ILE A 26 -12.77 -3.86 6.31
C ILE A 26 -11.32 -3.98 6.75
N ALA A 27 -10.96 -3.61 7.98
CA ALA A 27 -9.60 -3.75 8.49
C ALA A 27 -9.16 -5.22 8.51
N ILE A 28 -10.00 -6.12 9.02
CA ILE A 28 -9.69 -7.56 9.05
C ILE A 28 -9.57 -8.11 7.62
N ALA A 29 -10.50 -7.77 6.72
CA ALA A 29 -10.44 -8.19 5.33
C ALA A 29 -9.15 -7.69 4.66
N ALA A 30 -8.81 -6.40 4.81
CA ALA A 30 -7.62 -5.78 4.23
C ALA A 30 -6.32 -6.46 4.68
N TYR A 31 -6.18 -6.77 5.96
CA TYR A 31 -4.98 -7.47 6.45
C TYR A 31 -4.97 -8.94 6.07
N SER A 32 -6.13 -9.59 6.02
CA SER A 32 -6.22 -11.01 5.62
C SER A 32 -5.76 -11.20 4.17
N TYR A 33 -6.25 -10.38 3.23
CA TYR A 33 -5.79 -10.52 1.84
C TYR A 33 -4.35 -10.05 1.64
N MET A 34 -3.84 -9.08 2.42
CA MET A 34 -2.42 -8.72 2.39
C MET A 34 -1.51 -9.90 2.77
N ALA A 35 -1.90 -10.70 3.75
CA ALA A 35 -1.18 -11.91 4.12
C ALA A 35 -1.18 -12.97 3.01
N LEU A 36 -2.22 -12.98 2.16
CA LEU A 36 -2.33 -13.92 1.04
C LEU A 36 -1.55 -13.47 -0.22
N VAL A 37 -1.07 -12.23 -0.29
CA VAL A 37 -0.32 -11.68 -1.44
C VAL A 37 0.83 -12.59 -1.88
N PRO A 38 1.73 -13.05 -1.00
CA PRO A 38 2.85 -13.91 -1.41
C PRO A 38 2.42 -15.27 -1.98
N ILE A 39 1.20 -15.71 -1.66
CA ILE A 39 0.65 -16.99 -2.10
C ILE A 39 -0.09 -16.83 -3.44
N ILE A 40 -0.88 -15.77 -3.57
CA ILE A 40 -1.78 -15.55 -4.72
C ILE A 40 -1.06 -14.92 -5.90
N GLN A 41 -0.17 -13.97 -5.65
CA GLN A 41 0.50 -13.21 -6.71
C GLN A 41 1.40 -14.07 -7.62
N PRO A 42 2.29 -14.96 -7.12
CA PRO A 42 3.17 -15.73 -7.98
C PRO A 42 2.46 -16.64 -8.98
N PRO A 43 1.41 -17.41 -8.63
CA PRO A 43 0.71 -18.23 -9.60
C PRO A 43 -0.03 -17.41 -10.65
N ILE A 44 -0.67 -16.30 -10.26
CA ILE A 44 -1.34 -15.39 -11.20
C ILE A 44 -0.33 -14.81 -12.20
N MET A 45 0.81 -14.31 -11.72
CA MET A 45 1.87 -13.79 -12.59
C MET A 45 2.41 -14.86 -13.54
N LYS A 46 2.59 -16.09 -13.07
CA LYS A 46 3.06 -17.20 -13.92
C LYS A 46 2.05 -17.59 -14.99
N ALA A 47 0.77 -17.52 -14.69
CA ALA A 47 -0.30 -17.85 -15.62
C ALA A 47 -0.47 -16.81 -16.74
N LEU A 48 -0.22 -15.53 -16.43
CA LEU A 48 -0.48 -14.41 -17.33
C LEU A 48 0.73 -13.91 -18.10
N THR A 49 1.94 -14.23 -17.64
CA THR A 49 3.17 -13.74 -18.27
C THR A 49 4.06 -14.88 -18.74
N THR A 50 4.68 -14.70 -19.90
CA THR A 50 5.67 -15.63 -20.42
C THR A 50 7.01 -15.50 -19.69
N LYS A 51 7.87 -16.52 -19.80
CA LYS A 51 9.22 -16.44 -19.21
C LYS A 51 10.04 -15.28 -19.79
N LYS A 52 9.82 -14.95 -21.07
CA LYS A 52 10.53 -13.87 -21.77
C LYS A 52 10.12 -12.49 -21.23
N GLU A 53 8.83 -12.26 -21.02
CA GLU A 53 8.32 -11.01 -20.44
C GLU A 53 8.79 -10.79 -18.99
N ARG A 54 8.91 -11.87 -18.21
CA ARG A 54 9.42 -11.79 -16.83
C ARG A 54 10.92 -11.53 -16.74
N SER A 55 11.68 -11.78 -17.81
CA SER A 55 13.13 -11.51 -17.85
C SER A 55 13.48 -10.10 -18.27
N VAL A 56 12.50 -9.30 -18.70
CA VAL A 56 12.72 -7.90 -19.08
C VAL A 56 13.01 -7.08 -17.82
N VAL A 57 14.18 -6.47 -17.79
CA VAL A 57 14.60 -5.53 -16.75
C VAL A 57 14.31 -4.13 -17.27
N MET A 58 13.47 -3.41 -16.53
CA MET A 58 13.19 -2.00 -16.85
C MET A 58 14.43 -1.15 -16.59
N GLU A 59 14.99 -0.57 -17.63
CA GLU A 59 16.06 0.41 -17.51
C GLU A 59 15.49 1.79 -17.18
N GLN A 60 16.27 2.59 -16.46
CA GLN A 60 15.88 3.97 -16.18
C GLN A 60 15.99 4.79 -17.47
N LEU A 61 14.87 5.31 -17.94
CA LEU A 61 14.78 6.12 -19.14
C LEU A 61 15.57 7.42 -19.07
N ARG A 62 15.75 7.98 -17.87
CA ARG A 62 16.46 9.24 -17.63
C ARG A 62 17.19 9.22 -16.28
N PRO A 63 18.47 9.65 -16.23
CA PRO A 63 19.14 9.90 -14.96
C PRO A 63 18.48 11.11 -14.28
N VAL A 64 17.95 10.90 -13.07
CA VAL A 64 17.30 11.96 -12.28
C VAL A 64 18.32 12.57 -11.33
N SER A 65 18.41 13.89 -11.30
CA SER A 65 19.34 14.61 -10.42
C SER A 65 18.97 14.44 -8.94
N LYS A 66 19.94 14.57 -8.03
CA LYS A 66 19.70 14.48 -6.58
C LYS A 66 18.74 15.57 -6.11
N LEU A 67 18.82 16.76 -6.68
CA LEU A 67 17.95 17.88 -6.35
C LEU A 67 16.48 17.57 -6.73
N GLU A 68 16.27 17.03 -7.93
CA GLU A 68 14.92 16.63 -8.36
C GLU A 68 14.29 15.59 -7.43
N LYS A 69 15.07 14.63 -6.95
CA LYS A 69 14.62 13.59 -6.01
C LYS A 69 14.23 14.16 -4.65
N ILE A 70 14.89 15.22 -4.19
CA ILE A 70 14.61 15.90 -2.92
C ILE A 70 13.41 16.85 -3.07
N MET A 71 13.32 17.58 -4.18
CA MET A 71 12.24 18.54 -4.42
C MET A 71 10.90 17.88 -4.74
N PHE A 72 10.93 16.72 -5.40
CA PHE A 72 9.72 16.01 -5.79
C PHE A 72 8.74 15.74 -4.62
N PRO A 73 9.16 15.15 -3.49
CA PRO A 73 8.25 14.92 -2.36
C PRO A 73 7.66 16.22 -1.80
N VAL A 74 8.42 17.28 -1.74
CA VAL A 74 7.96 18.58 -1.23
C VAL A 74 6.87 19.16 -2.13
N ILE A 75 7.13 19.20 -3.44
CA ILE A 75 6.18 19.73 -4.43
C ILE A 75 4.88 18.91 -4.44
N VAL A 76 4.98 17.58 -4.41
CA VAL A 76 3.82 16.70 -4.40
C VAL A 76 2.95 16.92 -3.16
N VAL A 77 3.56 17.06 -1.97
CA VAL A 77 2.79 17.32 -0.74
C VAL A 77 2.07 18.67 -0.81
N ILE A 78 2.72 19.72 -1.30
CA ILE A 78 2.11 21.04 -1.45
C ILE A 78 0.90 20.97 -2.40
N ILE A 79 1.07 20.36 -3.56
CA ILE A 79 -0.02 20.20 -4.54
C ILE A 79 -1.19 19.43 -3.93
N ILE A 80 -0.94 18.32 -3.26
CA ILE A 80 -1.98 17.49 -2.66
C ILE A 80 -2.66 18.22 -1.50
N ALA A 81 -1.92 18.95 -0.67
CA ALA A 81 -2.50 19.73 0.42
C ALA A 81 -3.45 20.82 -0.07
N ILE A 82 -3.21 21.38 -1.26
CA ILE A 82 -4.07 22.41 -1.86
C ILE A 82 -5.32 21.79 -2.49
N PHE A 83 -5.18 20.71 -3.26
CA PHE A 83 -6.29 20.13 -4.03
C PHE A 83 -7.07 19.05 -3.27
N LEU A 84 -6.43 18.30 -2.40
CA LEU A 84 -6.99 17.16 -1.68
C LEU A 84 -6.48 17.13 -0.22
N PRO A 85 -6.90 18.09 0.62
CA PRO A 85 -6.41 18.23 1.99
C PRO A 85 -6.61 16.96 2.85
N ASP A 86 -7.69 16.21 2.59
CA ASP A 86 -7.94 14.94 3.30
C ASP A 86 -6.91 13.85 3.01
N ALA A 87 -6.26 13.86 1.85
CA ALA A 87 -5.21 12.92 1.48
C ALA A 87 -3.82 13.37 1.95
N ALA A 88 -3.67 14.64 2.34
CA ALA A 88 -2.38 15.22 2.71
C ALA A 88 -1.65 14.47 3.83
N PRO A 89 -2.29 14.00 4.92
CA PRO A 89 -1.60 13.25 5.96
C PRO A 89 -0.99 11.93 5.46
N LEU A 90 -1.74 11.18 4.64
CA LEU A 90 -1.31 9.90 4.10
C LEU A 90 -0.15 10.05 3.12
N VAL A 91 -0.31 10.94 2.14
CA VAL A 91 0.72 11.21 1.12
C VAL A 91 1.91 11.94 1.74
N GLY A 92 1.66 12.84 2.69
CA GLY A 92 2.71 13.54 3.42
C GLY A 92 3.66 12.60 4.15
N MET A 93 3.15 11.59 4.85
CA MET A 93 3.98 10.59 5.53
C MET A 93 4.77 9.72 4.54
N LEU A 94 4.16 9.35 3.41
CA LEU A 94 4.86 8.63 2.35
C LEU A 94 6.00 9.48 1.74
N MET A 95 5.73 10.74 1.46
CA MET A 95 6.71 11.68 0.88
C MET A 95 7.81 12.04 1.89
N LEU A 96 7.48 12.15 3.18
CA LEU A 96 8.48 12.32 4.24
C LEU A 96 9.46 11.15 4.30
N GLY A 97 8.95 9.92 4.23
CA GLY A 97 9.81 8.73 4.16
C GLY A 97 10.71 8.72 2.91
N ASN A 98 10.18 9.15 1.76
CA ASN A 98 10.98 9.31 0.55
C ASN A 98 12.04 10.40 0.69
N LEU A 99 11.71 11.52 1.31
CA LEU A 99 12.65 12.61 1.58
C LEU A 99 13.81 12.16 2.49
N PHE A 100 13.52 11.41 3.55
CA PHE A 100 14.54 10.83 4.43
C PHE A 100 15.52 9.94 3.66
N LYS A 101 14.99 9.12 2.76
CA LYS A 101 15.79 8.20 1.95
C LYS A 101 16.66 8.93 0.93
N GLU A 102 16.10 9.88 0.18
CA GLU A 102 16.79 10.53 -0.94
C GLU A 102 17.71 11.67 -0.49
N SER A 103 17.49 12.28 0.68
CA SER A 103 18.34 13.34 1.22
C SER A 103 19.77 12.84 1.53
N GLY A 104 19.88 11.60 2.03
CA GLY A 104 21.13 10.98 2.42
C GLY A 104 21.79 11.59 3.67
N VAL A 105 21.14 12.58 4.31
CA VAL A 105 21.67 13.26 5.51
C VAL A 105 21.14 12.64 6.80
N VAL A 106 19.95 12.05 6.74
CA VAL A 106 19.25 11.49 7.90
C VAL A 106 19.12 9.95 7.82
N GLU A 107 20.17 9.28 7.40
CA GLU A 107 20.14 7.82 7.18
C GLU A 107 19.73 7.05 8.44
N ARG A 108 20.16 7.49 9.62
CA ARG A 108 19.75 6.89 10.90
C ARG A 108 18.24 6.97 11.12
N LEU A 109 17.64 8.14 10.87
CA LEU A 109 16.18 8.32 11.00
C LEU A 109 15.42 7.49 9.95
N SER A 110 15.95 7.41 8.74
CA SER A 110 15.38 6.57 7.70
C SER A 110 15.37 5.09 8.09
N LYS A 111 16.45 4.59 8.67
CA LYS A 111 16.54 3.21 9.18
C LYS A 111 15.58 2.98 10.35
N THR A 112 15.54 3.89 11.32
CA THR A 112 14.60 3.81 12.44
C THR A 112 13.14 3.81 11.98
N ALA A 113 12.79 4.64 11.00
CA ALA A 113 11.44 4.66 10.45
C ALA A 113 11.07 3.36 9.72
N GLN A 114 12.03 2.74 9.05
CA GLN A 114 11.81 1.51 8.29
C GLN A 114 11.75 0.25 9.17
N ASN A 115 12.38 0.24 10.31
CA ASN A 115 12.48 -0.94 11.18
C ASN A 115 11.72 -0.72 12.51
N GLU A 116 12.25 0.08 13.41
CA GLU A 116 11.75 0.18 14.78
C GLU A 116 10.36 0.83 14.83
N LEU A 117 10.19 1.97 14.13
CA LEU A 117 8.90 2.65 14.10
C LEU A 117 7.84 1.81 13.38
N MET A 118 8.21 1.15 12.29
CA MET A 118 7.32 0.23 11.57
C MET A 118 6.87 -0.91 12.50
N ASN A 119 7.76 -1.51 13.26
CA ASN A 119 7.45 -2.60 14.20
C ASN A 119 6.52 -2.12 15.31
N ILE A 120 6.79 -0.96 15.92
CA ILE A 120 5.95 -0.37 16.96
C ILE A 120 4.54 -0.10 16.44
N ILE A 121 4.43 0.56 15.29
CA ILE A 121 3.13 0.86 14.67
C ILE A 121 2.40 -0.43 14.31
N THR A 122 3.09 -1.46 13.83
CA THR A 122 2.48 -2.76 13.50
C THR A 122 1.91 -3.44 14.74
N ILE A 123 2.59 -3.38 15.87
CA ILE A 123 2.09 -3.93 17.16
C ILE A 123 0.81 -3.20 17.59
N PHE A 124 0.83 -1.87 17.62
CA PHE A 124 -0.35 -1.10 17.99
C PHE A 124 -1.51 -1.30 17.03
N LEU A 125 -1.24 -1.30 15.73
CA LEU A 125 -2.25 -1.50 14.72
C LEU A 125 -2.86 -2.91 14.80
N GLY A 126 -2.02 -3.94 14.93
CA GLY A 126 -2.47 -5.33 15.07
C GLY A 126 -3.32 -5.53 16.33
N THR A 127 -2.91 -4.93 17.46
CA THR A 127 -3.65 -4.99 18.71
C THR A 127 -4.99 -4.26 18.61
N THR A 128 -5.00 -3.06 18.03
CA THR A 128 -6.23 -2.26 17.87
C THR A 128 -7.22 -2.95 16.93
N VAL A 129 -6.74 -3.42 15.77
CA VAL A 129 -7.58 -4.14 14.81
C VAL A 129 -8.08 -5.45 15.41
N GLY A 130 -7.24 -6.19 16.12
CA GLY A 130 -7.63 -7.41 16.80
C GLY A 130 -8.70 -7.16 17.88
N ALA A 131 -8.60 -6.07 18.63
CA ALA A 131 -9.60 -5.68 19.62
C ALA A 131 -10.97 -5.33 19.02
N THR A 132 -11.03 -4.88 17.76
CA THR A 132 -12.29 -4.61 17.05
C THR A 132 -12.94 -5.85 16.48
N ALA A 133 -12.22 -6.98 16.43
CA ALA A 133 -12.71 -8.26 15.91
C ALA A 133 -13.63 -8.96 16.91
N SER A 134 -14.87 -8.47 17.06
CA SER A 134 -15.89 -9.16 17.82
C SER A 134 -16.61 -10.19 16.96
N GLY A 135 -16.95 -11.36 17.54
CA GLY A 135 -17.66 -12.42 16.78
C GLY A 135 -18.98 -11.95 16.18
N GLN A 136 -19.66 -11.02 16.81
CA GLN A 136 -20.92 -10.45 16.31
C GLN A 136 -20.75 -9.60 15.06
N ASN A 137 -19.61 -8.92 14.93
CA ASN A 137 -19.33 -8.06 13.77
C ASN A 137 -18.62 -8.83 12.64
N PHE A 138 -17.93 -9.93 12.98
CA PHE A 138 -17.11 -10.68 12.03
C PHE A 138 -17.91 -11.75 11.27
N LEU A 139 -18.83 -12.44 11.94
CA LEU A 139 -19.65 -13.52 11.35
C LEU A 139 -20.94 -13.02 10.71
N THR A 140 -20.90 -11.89 10.03
CA THR A 140 -22.02 -11.34 9.29
C THR A 140 -21.91 -11.62 7.79
N LEU A 141 -23.04 -11.74 7.11
CA LEU A 141 -23.08 -11.87 5.65
C LEU A 141 -22.35 -10.72 4.94
N ASP A 142 -22.41 -9.53 5.50
CA ASP A 142 -21.74 -8.35 4.93
C ASP A 142 -20.22 -8.45 5.05
N THR A 143 -19.69 -8.97 6.13
CA THR A 143 -18.25 -9.24 6.28
C THR A 143 -17.77 -10.26 5.25
N ILE A 144 -18.54 -11.33 5.03
CA ILE A 144 -18.20 -12.33 4.00
C ILE A 144 -18.19 -11.70 2.61
N LYS A 145 -19.19 -10.88 2.27
CA LYS A 145 -19.23 -10.13 1.00
C LYS A 145 -18.02 -9.21 0.85
N ILE A 146 -17.63 -8.49 1.91
CA ILE A 146 -16.46 -7.59 1.92
C ILE A 146 -15.17 -8.38 1.67
N ILE A 147 -14.99 -9.55 2.32
CA ILE A 147 -13.82 -10.41 2.12
C ILE A 147 -13.75 -10.91 0.67
N VAL A 148 -14.85 -11.42 0.14
CA VAL A 148 -14.90 -11.92 -1.24
C VAL A 148 -14.65 -10.80 -2.25
N LEU A 149 -15.28 -9.63 -2.05
CA LEU A 149 -15.10 -8.47 -2.93
C LEU A 149 -13.66 -7.94 -2.86
N GLY A 150 -13.07 -7.89 -1.66
CA GLY A 150 -11.68 -7.49 -1.45
C GLY A 150 -10.69 -8.44 -2.13
N LEU A 151 -10.94 -9.75 -2.05
CA LEU A 151 -10.13 -10.75 -2.72
C LEU A 151 -10.23 -10.64 -4.24
N LEU A 152 -11.43 -10.43 -4.78
CA LEU A 152 -11.65 -10.20 -6.22
C LEU A 152 -10.96 -8.92 -6.69
N ALA A 153 -11.13 -7.82 -5.96
CA ALA A 153 -10.47 -6.55 -6.26
C ALA A 153 -8.93 -6.69 -6.24
N PHE A 154 -8.41 -7.46 -5.28
CA PHE A 154 -6.99 -7.75 -5.20
C PHE A 154 -6.50 -8.57 -6.40
N CYS A 155 -7.21 -9.63 -6.80
CA CYS A 155 -6.89 -10.41 -7.99
C CYS A 155 -6.92 -9.54 -9.27
N MET A 156 -7.93 -8.67 -9.41
CA MET A 156 -8.02 -7.72 -10.53
C MET A 156 -6.87 -6.72 -10.53
N GLY A 157 -6.49 -6.20 -9.36
CA GLY A 157 -5.32 -5.32 -9.21
C GLY A 157 -4.02 -6.02 -9.62
N CYS A 158 -3.85 -7.29 -9.24
CA CYS A 158 -2.71 -8.10 -9.67
C CYS A 158 -2.70 -8.30 -11.19
N LEU A 159 -3.86 -8.57 -11.80
CA LEU A 159 -4.01 -8.73 -13.25
C LEU A 159 -3.62 -7.46 -14.01
N LEU A 160 -4.16 -6.32 -13.62
CA LEU A 160 -3.92 -5.04 -14.27
C LEU A 160 -2.47 -4.58 -14.13
N TYR A 161 -1.84 -4.88 -13.00
CA TYR A 161 -0.49 -4.44 -12.72
C TYR A 161 0.59 -5.33 -13.32
N THR A 162 0.32 -6.63 -13.47
CA THR A 162 1.27 -7.60 -14.02
C THR A 162 1.11 -7.82 -15.52
N SER A 163 0.02 -7.30 -16.11
CA SER A 163 -0.15 -7.29 -17.55
C SER A 163 0.91 -6.39 -18.19
N PRO A 164 1.73 -6.90 -19.13
CA PRO A 164 2.71 -6.08 -19.83
C PRO A 164 1.99 -4.96 -20.57
N SER A 165 2.42 -3.74 -20.34
CA SER A 165 1.92 -2.58 -21.07
C SER A 165 2.47 -2.65 -22.50
N PRO A 166 1.66 -2.34 -23.54
CA PRO A 166 2.16 -2.26 -24.90
C PRO A 166 3.25 -1.20 -25.13
N ARG A 167 3.59 -0.44 -24.08
CA ARG A 167 4.61 0.61 -24.08
C ARG A 167 5.89 0.22 -23.34
N ASP A 168 5.93 -0.95 -22.74
CA ASP A 168 7.09 -1.55 -22.09
C ASP A 168 7.68 -2.61 -23.02
#